data_3ee39d0c12281de7492ce5a9f276af1b
#
_entry.id   3ee39d0c12281de7492ce5a9f276af1b
#
_cell.length_a   1.000
_cell.length_b   1.000
_cell.length_c   1.000
_cell.angle_alpha   90.00
_cell.angle_beta   90.00
_cell.angle_gamma   90.00
#
_symmetry.space_group_name_H-M   'P 1'
#
loop_
_entity.id
_entity.type
_entity.pdbx_description
1 polymer ?
#
loop_
_entity_poly.entity_id
_entity_poly.type
_entity_poly.pdbx_seq_one_letter_code
_entity_poly.pdbx_strand_id
1 'polypeptide(L)'
;SGKLKDSDVTPSVIEMPALPAAYDGEMQYEFENFDYKNVIGCYGNAWYQNYRNYYGQGCLNMGTNKMASIRGYIPVSKAGNYKATIRYQANTTATVLKVICGNATKQITLPQTNVGNKDWAEYEFDIDIADVKGNMTVNYVSGGSAVLDCVRLNYQGALTGIQGITTHDDVIDHVEYYDLQGMRLSAAKQGVNIKKVYLRSGKTYTEKL
;
A
#
# COMPACT_ATOMS: atom_id res chain seq x y z
N SER A 1 13.00 40.94 25.86
CA SER A 1 13.12 39.68 25.10
C SER A 1 12.74 38.53 26.01
N GLY A 2 11.48 38.10 25.98
CA GLY A 2 11.01 36.93 26.72
C GLY A 2 11.50 35.65 26.06
N LYS A 3 12.31 34.88 26.76
CA LYS A 3 12.61 33.52 26.35
C LYS A 3 11.39 32.65 26.71
N LEU A 4 10.82 31.95 25.72
CA LEU A 4 9.85 30.87 25.96
C LEU A 4 10.49 29.86 26.90
N LYS A 5 9.78 29.49 27.96
CA LYS A 5 10.20 28.41 28.86
C LYS A 5 9.74 27.09 28.27
N ASP A 6 10.54 26.01 28.44
CA ASP A 6 10.19 24.67 27.98
C ASP A 6 8.84 24.17 28.52
N SER A 7 8.33 24.76 29.60
CA SER A 7 7.00 24.49 30.17
C SER A 7 5.84 25.04 29.31
N ASP A 8 6.12 25.95 28.38
CA ASP A 8 5.09 26.59 27.54
C ASP A 8 4.83 25.82 26.24
N VAL A 9 5.60 24.75 26.00
CA VAL A 9 5.41 23.85 24.88
C VAL A 9 4.56 22.65 25.34
N THR A 10 3.26 22.75 25.17
CA THR A 10 2.40 21.57 25.27
C THR A 10 2.71 20.70 24.04
N PRO A 11 3.25 19.47 24.19
CA PRO A 11 3.43 18.60 23.05
C PRO A 11 2.06 18.35 22.43
N SER A 12 1.86 18.79 21.20
CA SER A 12 0.70 18.40 20.42
C SER A 12 0.81 16.88 20.23
N VAL A 13 -0.03 16.15 20.91
CA VAL A 13 -0.26 14.73 20.60
C VAL A 13 -0.83 14.75 19.20
N ILE A 14 -0.04 14.36 18.21
CA ILE A 14 -0.56 14.06 16.87
C ILE A 14 -1.42 12.81 17.07
N GLU A 15 -2.70 13.00 17.29
CA GLU A 15 -3.64 11.90 17.24
C GLU A 15 -3.55 11.32 15.84
N MET A 16 -3.05 10.08 15.76
CA MET A 16 -3.13 9.33 14.51
C MET A 16 -4.62 9.28 14.13
N PRO A 17 -4.98 9.65 12.89
CA PRO A 17 -6.37 9.55 12.47
C PRO A 17 -6.87 8.14 12.76
N ALA A 18 -8.04 8.05 13.38
CA ALA A 18 -8.67 6.77 13.67
C ALA A 18 -8.70 5.96 12.37
N LEU A 19 -8.33 4.67 12.47
CA LEU A 19 -8.51 3.76 11.34
C LEU A 19 -9.96 3.89 10.86
N PRO A 20 -10.20 4.05 9.55
CA PRO A 20 -11.55 4.00 9.03
C PRO A 20 -12.23 2.75 9.58
N ALA A 21 -13.46 2.87 10.05
CA ALA A 21 -14.23 1.74 10.55
C ALA A 21 -14.16 0.60 9.53
N ALA A 22 -14.12 -0.67 10.00
CA ALA A 22 -14.08 -1.85 9.15
C ALA A 22 -15.08 -1.71 8.01
N TYR A 23 -14.58 -1.49 6.79
CA TYR A 23 -15.34 -0.97 5.68
C TYR A 23 -15.12 -1.90 4.50
N ASP A 24 -16.20 -2.45 3.96
CA ASP A 24 -16.17 -3.23 2.72
C ASP A 24 -16.12 -2.32 1.48
N GLY A 25 -15.84 -1.05 1.66
CA GLY A 25 -15.82 -0.03 0.65
C GLY A 25 -14.44 0.53 0.32
N GLU A 26 -14.45 1.62 -0.42
CA GLU A 26 -13.29 2.31 -0.92
C GLU A 26 -12.67 3.22 0.16
N MET A 27 -11.37 3.08 0.42
CA MET A 27 -10.61 3.97 1.31
C MET A 27 -9.80 4.93 0.46
N GLN A 28 -9.83 6.22 0.79
CA GLN A 28 -9.12 7.28 0.06
C GLN A 28 -8.01 7.88 0.93
N TYR A 29 -6.84 8.04 0.33
CA TYR A 29 -5.66 8.65 0.94
C TYR A 29 -5.15 9.76 0.04
N GLU A 30 -5.02 10.95 0.60
CA GLU A 30 -4.59 12.15 -0.12
C GLU A 30 -3.06 12.23 -0.15
N PHE A 31 -2.48 12.42 -1.34
CA PHE A 31 -1.02 12.44 -1.49
C PHE A 31 -0.36 13.66 -0.83
N GLU A 32 -1.06 14.77 -0.65
CA GLU A 32 -0.54 15.92 0.08
C GLU A 32 -0.27 15.64 1.56
N ASN A 33 -0.87 14.58 2.12
CA ASN A 33 -0.64 14.14 3.50
C ASN A 33 0.51 13.14 3.65
N PHE A 34 1.19 12.80 2.55
CA PHE A 34 2.33 11.89 2.54
C PHE A 34 3.64 12.65 2.68
N ASP A 35 4.64 12.01 3.28
CA ASP A 35 6.02 12.51 3.22
C ASP A 35 6.55 12.44 1.79
N TYR A 36 7.31 13.45 1.37
CA TYR A 36 7.87 13.48 0.03
C TYR A 36 9.31 14.00 -0.01
N LYS A 37 10.07 13.53 -0.99
CA LYS A 37 11.47 13.94 -1.25
C LYS A 37 11.67 14.15 -2.74
N ASN A 38 12.48 15.17 -3.10
CA ASN A 38 12.91 15.46 -4.47
C ASN A 38 11.76 15.62 -5.49
N VAL A 39 10.58 15.99 -5.02
CA VAL A 39 9.42 16.35 -5.85
C VAL A 39 9.46 17.86 -6.16
N ILE A 40 8.64 18.32 -7.11
CA ILE A 40 8.55 19.76 -7.38
C ILE A 40 7.85 20.48 -6.22
N GLY A 41 6.78 19.94 -5.69
CA GLY A 41 6.08 20.51 -4.55
C GLY A 41 4.67 19.96 -4.36
N CYS A 42 4.10 20.34 -3.22
CA CYS A 42 2.71 20.12 -2.89
C CYS A 42 1.96 21.43 -3.11
N TYR A 43 0.84 21.38 -3.81
CA TYR A 43 0.02 22.53 -4.14
C TYR A 43 -1.33 22.38 -3.46
N GLY A 44 -1.57 23.20 -2.48
CA GLY A 44 -2.84 23.34 -1.81
C GLY A 44 -3.23 24.81 -1.72
N ASN A 45 -4.52 25.07 -1.63
CA ASN A 45 -5.12 26.40 -1.56
C ASN A 45 -5.28 27.18 -2.89
N ALA A 46 -6.21 28.10 -2.85
CA ALA A 46 -6.76 28.91 -3.94
C ALA A 46 -5.75 29.72 -4.79
N TRP A 47 -4.47 29.71 -4.45
CA TRP A 47 -3.44 30.50 -5.12
C TRP A 47 -2.89 29.86 -6.40
N TYR A 48 -2.98 28.51 -6.54
CA TYR A 48 -2.53 27.81 -7.75
C TYR A 48 -3.70 27.50 -8.67
N GLN A 49 -3.97 28.40 -9.59
CA GLN A 49 -5.01 28.24 -10.61
C GLN A 49 -4.75 27.10 -11.60
N ASN A 50 -3.58 26.44 -11.52
CA ASN A 50 -3.17 25.43 -12.48
C ASN A 50 -3.73 24.03 -12.15
N TYR A 51 -4.08 23.78 -10.90
CA TYR A 51 -4.67 22.49 -10.47
C TYR A 51 -5.97 22.80 -9.76
N ARG A 52 -7.09 22.50 -10.43
CA ARG A 52 -8.45 22.71 -9.87
C ARG A 52 -9.12 21.37 -9.65
N ASN A 53 -10.12 21.35 -8.82
CA ASN A 53 -10.95 20.16 -8.59
C ASN A 53 -10.16 18.94 -8.10
N TYR A 54 -9.07 19.14 -7.36
CA TYR A 54 -8.45 18.09 -6.57
C TYR A 54 -9.34 17.75 -5.36
N TYR A 55 -9.19 16.55 -4.83
CA TYR A 55 -9.80 16.17 -3.57
C TYR A 55 -8.93 16.66 -2.40
N GLY A 56 -9.45 16.59 -1.17
CA GLY A 56 -8.70 17.01 0.00
C GLY A 56 -8.34 18.48 0.00
N GLN A 57 -7.10 18.78 0.42
CA GLN A 57 -6.59 20.16 0.57
C GLN A 57 -5.51 20.50 -0.46
N GLY A 58 -5.12 19.58 -1.32
CA GLY A 58 -4.04 19.80 -2.26
C GLY A 58 -3.78 18.66 -3.23
N CYS A 59 -2.68 18.78 -3.94
CA CYS A 59 -2.15 17.75 -4.81
C CYS A 59 -0.63 17.86 -4.87
N LEU A 60 0.05 16.79 -5.26
CA LEU A 60 1.50 16.70 -5.22
C LEU A 60 2.09 16.51 -6.62
N ASN A 61 2.99 17.43 -7.04
CA ASN A 61 3.69 17.32 -8.31
C ASN A 61 5.00 16.52 -8.15
N MET A 62 5.03 15.33 -8.70
CA MET A 62 6.19 14.43 -8.66
C MET A 62 7.45 15.02 -9.32
N GLY A 63 7.29 15.86 -10.36
CA GLY A 63 8.41 16.26 -11.19
C GLY A 63 9.00 15.11 -11.99
N THR A 64 10.25 15.28 -12.44
CA THR A 64 10.99 14.31 -13.27
C THR A 64 12.31 13.87 -12.64
N ASN A 65 12.51 14.16 -11.35
CA ASN A 65 13.70 13.74 -10.64
C ASN A 65 13.64 12.22 -10.36
N LYS A 66 14.65 11.47 -10.81
CA LYS A 66 14.73 10.00 -10.60
C LYS A 66 14.82 9.59 -9.12
N MET A 67 15.14 10.52 -8.24
CA MET A 67 15.11 10.30 -6.78
C MET A 67 13.82 10.79 -6.12
N ALA A 68 12.83 11.24 -6.91
CA ALA A 68 11.55 11.66 -6.37
C ALA A 68 10.80 10.47 -5.77
N SER A 69 10.36 10.65 -4.54
CA SER A 69 9.69 9.64 -3.74
C SER A 69 8.62 10.26 -2.86
N ILE A 70 7.48 9.59 -2.77
CA ILE A 70 6.38 9.92 -1.88
C ILE A 70 6.15 8.69 -1.00
N ARG A 71 5.96 8.86 0.30
CA ARG A 71 5.69 7.78 1.22
C ARG A 71 4.61 8.17 2.21
N GLY A 72 3.56 7.38 2.30
CA GLY A 72 2.46 7.60 3.22
C GLY A 72 1.98 6.35 3.91
N TYR A 73 1.37 6.55 5.06
CA TYR A 73 0.69 5.51 5.81
C TYR A 73 -0.68 5.25 5.19
N ILE A 74 -0.96 4.00 4.86
CA ILE A 74 -2.20 3.57 4.22
C ILE A 74 -2.86 2.44 5.03
N PRO A 75 -3.38 2.72 6.24
CA PRO A 75 -4.00 1.68 7.06
C PRO A 75 -5.22 1.10 6.36
N VAL A 76 -5.28 -0.21 6.26
CA VAL A 76 -6.43 -0.93 5.68
C VAL A 76 -7.11 -1.79 6.75
N SER A 77 -8.38 -2.09 6.58
CA SER A 77 -9.15 -2.87 7.55
C SER A 77 -8.73 -4.35 7.59
N LYS A 78 -8.25 -4.88 6.49
CA LYS A 78 -7.81 -6.28 6.36
C LYS A 78 -6.72 -6.44 5.31
N ALA A 79 -5.84 -7.42 5.50
CA ALA A 79 -4.87 -7.80 4.47
C ALA A 79 -5.58 -8.45 3.28
N GLY A 80 -5.11 -8.18 2.06
CA GLY A 80 -5.73 -8.72 0.87
C GLY A 80 -5.22 -8.13 -0.43
N ASN A 81 -5.84 -8.57 -1.52
CA ASN A 81 -5.69 -7.93 -2.82
C ASN A 81 -6.62 -6.71 -2.90
N TYR A 82 -6.09 -5.62 -3.38
CA TYR A 82 -6.80 -4.36 -3.55
C TYR A 82 -6.72 -3.88 -4.98
N LYS A 83 -7.81 -3.38 -5.51
CA LYS A 83 -7.81 -2.50 -6.67
C LYS A 83 -7.46 -1.10 -6.19
N ALA A 84 -6.28 -0.62 -6.58
CA ALA A 84 -5.83 0.73 -6.31
C ALA A 84 -6.17 1.63 -7.50
N THR A 85 -6.72 2.80 -7.24
CA THR A 85 -7.02 3.83 -8.24
C THR A 85 -6.26 5.10 -7.87
N ILE A 86 -5.29 5.49 -8.70
CA ILE A 86 -4.59 6.76 -8.55
C ILE A 86 -5.29 7.81 -9.42
N ARG A 87 -5.68 8.92 -8.80
CA ARG A 87 -6.18 10.11 -9.49
C ARG A 87 -5.03 11.06 -9.78
N TYR A 88 -4.86 11.45 -11.05
CA TYR A 88 -3.64 12.13 -11.50
C TYR A 88 -3.86 13.05 -12.70
N GLN A 89 -2.84 13.88 -12.98
CA GLN A 89 -2.62 14.58 -14.24
C GLN A 89 -1.22 14.32 -14.76
N ALA A 90 -1.05 14.06 -16.05
CA ALA A 90 0.24 13.90 -16.72
C ALA A 90 0.21 14.70 -18.03
N ASN A 91 0.54 15.98 -17.95
CA ASN A 91 0.22 16.94 -19.01
C ASN A 91 1.19 16.95 -20.21
N THR A 92 2.39 16.39 -20.07
CA THR A 92 3.42 16.45 -21.12
C THR A 92 3.56 15.15 -21.89
N THR A 93 3.68 14.05 -21.19
CA THR A 93 3.80 12.68 -21.74
C THR A 93 3.46 11.69 -20.64
N ALA A 94 3.32 10.43 -20.99
CA ALA A 94 3.09 9.37 -20.00
C ALA A 94 4.19 9.34 -18.94
N THR A 95 3.80 9.04 -17.71
CA THR A 95 4.69 8.98 -16.54
C THR A 95 4.76 7.57 -16.00
N VAL A 96 5.96 7.03 -15.84
CA VAL A 96 6.18 5.72 -15.23
C VAL A 96 6.52 5.87 -13.77
N LEU A 97 5.74 5.21 -12.92
CA LEU A 97 5.90 5.20 -11.46
C LEU A 97 6.10 3.77 -10.96
N LYS A 98 6.80 3.63 -9.85
CA LYS A 98 6.95 2.39 -9.10
C LYS A 98 6.23 2.53 -7.77
N VAL A 99 5.18 1.73 -7.57
CA VAL A 99 4.41 1.67 -6.33
C VAL A 99 4.86 0.48 -5.50
N ILE A 100 5.09 0.67 -4.22
CA ILE A 100 5.57 -0.34 -3.29
C ILE A 100 4.67 -0.33 -2.05
N CYS A 101 4.12 -1.50 -1.70
CA CYS A 101 3.37 -1.72 -0.46
C CYS A 101 3.96 -2.96 0.24
N GLY A 102 4.74 -2.76 1.30
CA GLY A 102 5.48 -3.86 1.93
C GLY A 102 6.40 -4.56 0.93
N ASN A 103 6.18 -5.85 0.70
CA ASN A 103 6.92 -6.66 -0.27
C ASN A 103 6.34 -6.59 -1.69
N ALA A 104 5.12 -6.11 -1.86
CA ALA A 104 4.50 -5.96 -3.17
C ALA A 104 5.07 -4.75 -3.91
N THR A 105 5.42 -4.94 -5.17
CA THR A 105 5.94 -3.88 -6.04
C THR A 105 5.23 -3.94 -7.37
N LYS A 106 4.72 -2.79 -7.81
CA LYS A 106 4.07 -2.64 -9.11
C LYS A 106 4.67 -1.46 -9.87
N GLN A 107 5.07 -1.66 -11.10
CA GLN A 107 5.36 -0.56 -12.02
C GLN A 107 4.11 -0.23 -12.81
N ILE A 108 3.74 1.02 -12.83
CA ILE A 108 2.56 1.54 -13.53
C ILE A 108 2.98 2.62 -14.54
N THR A 109 2.22 2.75 -15.60
CA THR A 109 2.41 3.82 -16.59
C THR A 109 1.13 4.63 -16.65
N LEU A 110 1.19 5.83 -16.11
CA LEU A 110 0.11 6.79 -16.17
C LEU A 110 0.08 7.40 -17.58
N PRO A 111 -0.95 7.18 -18.38
CA PRO A 111 -1.07 7.80 -19.70
C PRO A 111 -1.04 9.33 -19.63
N GLN A 112 -0.64 9.96 -20.73
CA GLN A 112 -0.77 11.41 -20.85
C GLN A 112 -2.25 11.82 -20.77
N THR A 113 -2.52 12.85 -19.96
CA THR A 113 -3.84 13.50 -19.91
C THR A 113 -3.92 14.63 -20.93
N ASN A 114 -5.12 15.13 -21.22
CA ASN A 114 -5.30 16.22 -22.17
C ASN A 114 -4.58 17.50 -21.74
N VAL A 115 -3.66 17.95 -22.58
CA VAL A 115 -2.94 19.20 -22.37
C VAL A 115 -3.94 20.36 -22.50
N GLY A 116 -4.06 21.13 -21.42
CA GLY A 116 -4.89 22.33 -21.38
C GLY A 116 -6.23 22.21 -20.67
N ASN A 117 -6.80 21.03 -20.50
CA ASN A 117 -8.09 20.86 -19.81
C ASN A 117 -7.99 20.82 -18.29
N LYS A 118 -6.81 20.58 -17.73
CA LYS A 118 -6.61 20.43 -16.27
C LYS A 118 -7.52 19.35 -15.67
N ASP A 119 -7.94 18.40 -16.49
CA ASP A 119 -8.81 17.31 -16.08
C ASP A 119 -8.00 16.22 -15.40
N TRP A 120 -8.58 15.69 -14.36
CA TRP A 120 -8.04 14.56 -13.65
C TRP A 120 -8.41 13.28 -14.36
N ALA A 121 -7.43 12.40 -14.54
CA ALA A 121 -7.64 11.04 -14.99
C ALA A 121 -7.48 10.07 -13.79
N GLU A 122 -7.96 8.86 -13.96
CA GLU A 122 -7.83 7.79 -12.99
C GLU A 122 -7.11 6.59 -13.64
N TYR A 123 -6.22 5.98 -12.87
CA TYR A 123 -5.48 4.79 -13.28
C TYR A 123 -5.65 3.69 -12.26
N GLU A 124 -6.19 2.55 -12.70
CA GLU A 124 -6.45 1.39 -11.85
C GLU A 124 -5.36 0.34 -12.00
N PHE A 125 -5.00 -0.31 -10.90
CA PHE A 125 -4.10 -1.45 -10.87
C PHE A 125 -4.35 -2.30 -9.62
N ASP A 126 -4.00 -3.59 -9.70
CA ASP A 126 -4.10 -4.49 -8.56
C ASP A 126 -2.81 -4.46 -7.75
N ILE A 127 -2.92 -4.47 -6.42
CA ILE A 127 -1.79 -4.53 -5.50
C ILE A 127 -2.15 -5.33 -4.25
N ASP A 128 -1.20 -6.14 -3.79
CA ASP A 128 -1.34 -6.92 -2.57
C ASP A 128 -0.89 -6.08 -1.36
N ILE A 129 -1.74 -6.00 -0.34
CA ILE A 129 -1.44 -5.33 0.92
C ILE A 129 -1.47 -6.39 2.03
N ALA A 130 -0.29 -6.83 2.45
CA ALA A 130 -0.13 -7.85 3.49
C ALA A 130 -0.13 -7.27 4.92
N ASP A 131 0.28 -6.01 5.09
CA ASP A 131 0.31 -5.32 6.38
C ASP A 131 -0.80 -4.28 6.47
N VAL A 132 -1.76 -4.53 7.35
CA VAL A 132 -2.92 -3.63 7.58
C VAL A 132 -2.52 -2.25 8.12
N LYS A 133 -1.31 -2.11 8.64
CA LYS A 133 -0.72 -0.83 9.11
C LYS A 133 0.46 -0.41 8.24
N GLY A 134 0.47 -0.83 6.99
CA GLY A 134 1.58 -0.61 6.08
C GLY A 134 1.67 0.79 5.51
N ASN A 135 2.73 0.99 4.77
CA ASN A 135 2.96 2.21 4.02
C ASN A 135 2.93 1.92 2.52
N MET A 136 2.50 2.91 1.76
CA MET A 136 2.71 2.97 0.32
C MET A 136 3.88 3.90 0.02
N THR A 137 4.77 3.48 -0.88
CA THR A 137 5.81 4.34 -1.45
C THR A 137 5.59 4.44 -2.95
N VAL A 138 5.64 5.65 -3.48
CA VAL A 138 5.55 5.93 -4.92
C VAL A 138 6.82 6.61 -5.37
N ASN A 139 7.57 5.98 -6.27
CA ASN A 139 8.81 6.48 -6.81
C ASN A 139 8.65 6.83 -8.29
N TYR A 140 9.24 7.94 -8.71
CA TYR A 140 9.36 8.27 -10.13
C TYR A 140 10.39 7.35 -10.81
N VAL A 141 10.05 6.86 -11.99
CA VAL A 141 10.94 6.01 -12.82
C VAL A 141 11.37 6.75 -14.08
N SER A 142 10.42 7.20 -14.88
CA SER A 142 10.71 7.87 -16.17
C SER A 142 9.47 8.56 -16.76
N GLY A 143 9.67 9.27 -17.87
CA GLY A 143 8.59 9.92 -18.60
C GLY A 143 8.40 11.39 -18.22
N GLY A 144 7.19 11.88 -18.34
CA GLY A 144 6.80 13.22 -17.94
C GLY A 144 6.60 13.37 -16.44
N SER A 145 6.27 14.60 -16.02
CA SER A 145 5.83 14.85 -14.65
C SER A 145 4.37 14.47 -14.47
N ALA A 146 4.05 13.79 -13.37
CA ALA A 146 2.68 13.59 -12.94
C ALA A 146 2.36 14.42 -11.70
N VAL A 147 1.15 14.94 -11.66
CA VAL A 147 0.54 15.53 -10.47
C VAL A 147 -0.41 14.49 -9.90
N LEU A 148 -0.21 14.12 -8.66
CA LEU A 148 -0.98 13.09 -7.96
C LEU A 148 -1.92 13.76 -6.96
N ASP A 149 -3.16 13.36 -6.96
CA ASP A 149 -4.22 13.87 -6.08
C ASP A 149 -4.42 12.92 -4.90
N CYS A 150 -5.03 11.77 -5.16
CA CYS A 150 -5.28 10.77 -4.15
C CYS A 150 -5.06 9.35 -4.68
N VAL A 151 -4.96 8.40 -3.77
CA VAL A 151 -5.10 6.97 -4.06
C VAL A 151 -6.30 6.40 -3.32
N ARG A 152 -7.14 5.66 -4.05
CA ARG A 152 -8.27 4.93 -3.48
C ARG A 152 -7.97 3.45 -3.50
N LEU A 153 -8.35 2.75 -2.45
CA LEU A 153 -8.14 1.31 -2.27
C LEU A 153 -9.48 0.61 -2.10
N ASN A 154 -9.80 -0.32 -2.98
CA ASN A 154 -11.01 -1.13 -2.93
C ASN A 154 -10.62 -2.61 -2.75
N TYR A 155 -11.06 -3.23 -1.65
CA TYR A 155 -10.76 -4.61 -1.33
C TYR A 155 -11.39 -5.58 -2.34
N GLN A 156 -10.60 -6.47 -2.90
CA GLN A 156 -11.04 -7.45 -3.90
C GLN A 156 -11.11 -8.88 -3.34
N GLY A 157 -10.38 -9.18 -2.27
CA GLY A 157 -10.36 -10.51 -1.70
C GLY A 157 -9.11 -10.79 -0.87
N ALA A 158 -9.07 -11.95 -0.25
CA ALA A 158 -7.89 -12.40 0.48
C ALA A 158 -6.70 -12.60 -0.48
N LEU A 159 -5.48 -12.47 0.05
CA LEU A 159 -4.26 -12.75 -0.72
C LEU A 159 -4.30 -14.20 -1.25
N THR A 160 -4.29 -14.35 -2.57
CA THR A 160 -4.20 -15.63 -3.24
C THR A 160 -2.74 -16.00 -3.48
N GLY A 161 -2.01 -16.32 -2.45
CA GLY A 161 -0.61 -16.75 -2.53
C GLY A 161 -0.28 -17.60 -1.31
N ILE A 162 0.63 -18.56 -1.48
CA ILE A 162 1.16 -19.41 -0.41
C ILE A 162 1.98 -18.53 0.55
N GLN A 163 1.31 -17.72 1.31
CA GLN A 163 1.82 -17.01 2.47
C GLN A 163 1.05 -17.55 3.66
N GLY A 164 1.75 -18.11 4.60
CA GLY A 164 1.30 -18.84 5.77
C GLY A 164 -0.19 -18.73 6.08
N ILE A 165 -0.93 -19.80 5.84
CA ILE A 165 -2.33 -19.91 6.18
C ILE A 165 -2.45 -19.84 7.69
N THR A 166 -2.66 -18.64 8.23
CA THR A 166 -3.25 -18.46 9.55
C THR A 166 -4.76 -18.27 9.35
N THR A 167 -5.44 -19.31 8.93
CA THR A 167 -6.89 -19.33 9.02
C THR A 167 -7.27 -19.90 10.37
N HIS A 168 -7.76 -19.06 11.23
CA HIS A 168 -8.37 -19.46 12.49
C HIS A 168 -9.62 -20.36 12.30
N ASP A 169 -10.07 -20.59 11.06
CA ASP A 169 -11.33 -21.26 10.77
C ASP A 169 -11.20 -22.59 9.99
N ASP A 170 -9.98 -23.00 9.59
CA ASP A 170 -9.82 -24.26 8.88
C ASP A 170 -9.47 -25.38 9.87
N VAL A 171 -10.39 -26.32 10.06
CA VAL A 171 -10.21 -27.45 10.97
C VAL A 171 -9.18 -28.41 10.39
N ILE A 172 -8.17 -28.77 11.20
CA ILE A 172 -7.21 -29.80 10.84
C ILE A 172 -7.95 -31.12 10.68
N ASP A 173 -7.84 -31.73 9.51
CA ASP A 173 -8.38 -33.06 9.23
C ASP A 173 -7.46 -34.13 9.81
N HIS A 174 -6.19 -34.10 9.39
CA HIS A 174 -5.18 -35.00 9.94
C HIS A 174 -3.77 -34.42 9.74
N VAL A 175 -2.79 -35.03 10.42
CA VAL A 175 -1.37 -34.63 10.37
C VAL A 175 -0.53 -35.87 10.04
N GLU A 176 0.44 -35.68 9.16
CA GLU A 176 1.44 -36.71 8.86
C GLU A 176 2.84 -36.17 9.21
N TYR A 177 3.70 -37.08 9.65
CA TYR A 177 5.09 -36.77 9.95
C TYR A 177 6.04 -37.51 9.00
N TYR A 178 7.12 -36.87 8.63
CA TYR A 178 8.15 -37.41 7.74
C TYR A 178 9.55 -37.10 8.29
N ASP A 179 10.49 -37.97 8.04
CA ASP A 179 11.93 -37.68 8.26
C ASP A 179 12.48 -36.81 7.10
N LEU A 180 13.76 -36.45 7.21
CA LEU A 180 14.43 -35.65 6.15
C LEU A 180 14.65 -36.42 4.84
N GLN A 181 14.51 -37.73 4.84
CA GLN A 181 14.57 -38.60 3.66
C GLN A 181 13.20 -38.75 2.99
N GLY A 182 12.15 -38.18 3.59
CA GLY A 182 10.78 -38.23 3.07
C GLY A 182 10.02 -39.50 3.48
N MET A 183 10.57 -40.29 4.39
CA MET A 183 9.86 -41.49 4.91
C MET A 183 8.82 -41.06 5.93
N ARG A 184 7.62 -41.61 5.79
CA ARG A 184 6.50 -41.35 6.72
C ARG A 184 6.79 -41.98 8.09
N LEU A 185 6.58 -41.23 9.11
CA LEU A 185 6.73 -41.62 10.52
C LEU A 185 5.36 -41.80 11.15
N SER A 186 5.26 -42.74 12.08
CA SER A 186 4.03 -42.94 12.87
C SER A 186 3.75 -41.77 13.87
N ALA A 187 4.77 -41.04 14.27
CA ALA A 187 4.71 -39.84 15.12
C ALA A 187 5.99 -39.02 14.95
N ALA A 188 5.98 -37.78 15.43
CA ALA A 188 7.20 -36.97 15.50
C ALA A 188 8.26 -37.66 16.37
N LYS A 189 9.51 -37.71 15.91
CA LYS A 189 10.66 -38.30 16.61
C LYS A 189 11.57 -37.17 17.11
N GLN A 190 12.46 -37.52 18.02
CA GLN A 190 13.52 -36.60 18.46
C GLN A 190 14.42 -36.23 17.25
N GLY A 191 14.66 -34.95 17.04
CA GLY A 191 15.40 -34.42 15.91
C GLY A 191 14.50 -33.65 14.95
N VAL A 192 15.00 -33.39 13.75
CA VAL A 192 14.26 -32.60 12.73
C VAL A 192 13.24 -33.50 12.01
N ASN A 193 11.99 -33.07 12.04
CA ASN A 193 10.88 -33.73 11.33
C ASN A 193 10.18 -32.73 10.42
N ILE A 194 9.52 -33.24 9.40
CA ILE A 194 8.60 -32.49 8.53
C ILE A 194 7.19 -32.89 8.93
N LYS A 195 6.40 -31.94 9.38
CA LYS A 195 4.99 -32.09 9.69
C LYS A 195 4.15 -31.58 8.51
N LYS A 196 3.34 -32.45 7.92
CA LYS A 196 2.39 -32.10 6.87
C LYS A 196 0.99 -32.12 7.46
N VAL A 197 0.32 -30.96 7.39
CA VAL A 197 -1.03 -30.78 7.92
C VAL A 197 -2.02 -30.77 6.78
N TYR A 198 -3.08 -31.54 6.90
CA TYR A 198 -4.20 -31.60 5.97
C TYR A 198 -5.40 -30.91 6.63
N LEU A 199 -6.05 -30.04 5.88
CA LEU A 199 -7.22 -29.29 6.34
C LEU A 199 -8.48 -29.85 5.70
N ARG A 200 -9.62 -29.73 6.37
CA ARG A 200 -10.93 -30.18 5.85
C ARG A 200 -11.32 -29.48 4.55
N SER A 201 -10.80 -28.30 4.28
CA SER A 201 -10.94 -27.59 3.00
C SER A 201 -10.23 -28.27 1.82
N GLY A 202 -9.44 -29.32 2.06
CA GLY A 202 -8.57 -29.97 1.07
C GLY A 202 -7.21 -29.30 0.88
N LYS A 203 -6.95 -28.23 1.59
CA LYS A 203 -5.62 -27.56 1.57
C LYS A 203 -4.62 -28.32 2.43
N THR A 204 -3.33 -28.20 2.09
CA THR A 204 -2.23 -28.76 2.88
C THR A 204 -1.12 -27.75 3.07
N TYR A 205 -0.44 -27.81 4.20
CA TYR A 205 0.81 -27.08 4.41
C TYR A 205 1.85 -27.95 5.13
N THR A 206 3.12 -27.58 5.04
CA THR A 206 4.22 -28.28 5.67
C THR A 206 4.95 -27.38 6.65
N GLU A 207 5.35 -27.94 7.78
CA GLU A 207 6.07 -27.27 8.84
C GLU A 207 7.29 -28.12 9.23
N LYS A 208 8.44 -27.49 9.43
CA LYS A 208 9.63 -28.15 9.95
C LYS A 208 9.60 -28.04 11.48
N LEU A 209 9.65 -29.19 12.16
CA LEU A 209 9.71 -29.29 13.62
C LEU A 209 11.14 -29.49 14.09
#